data_5a8d8b9e40cd0bbd61a912bae5495a14
#
_entry.id   5a8d8b9e40cd0bbd61a912bae5495a14
#
_cell.length_a   1.000
_cell.length_b   1.000
_cell.length_c   1.000
_cell.angle_alpha   90.00
_cell.angle_beta   90.00
_cell.angle_gamma   90.00
#
_symmetry.space_group_name_H-M   'P 1'
#
loop_
_entity.id
_entity.type
_entity.pdbx_description
1 polymer ?
#
loop_
_entity_poly.entity_id
_entity_poly.type
_entity_poly.pdbx_seq_one_letter_code
_entity_poly.pdbx_strand_id
1 'polypeptide(L)'
;MKQEYEKKENKERKNNSPLITICSCLALFFSLTLSILWCINVGGFEVVSLDSFVSVIVALLAVAVTFVIGWQIYNTIELKNKIEELEQLRVLSDKLKTELDQLDHHTRHLIGLTWGDKMYEKKKYLSAFRYYVISLYHTLSTPDPMNIGKISKLIKLCGEKMTLDDKIPQDKYNEIIKTDELIRQLPNYSLIDNWYNEAYELFDNKTKP
;
A
#
# COMPACT_ATOMS: atom_id res chain seq x y z
N MET A 1 -4.52 18.20 12.58
CA MET A 1 -5.83 17.74 13.10
C MET A 1 -7.00 18.64 12.73
N LYS A 2 -7.00 19.96 13.07
CA LYS A 2 -8.14 20.88 12.76
C LYS A 2 -8.43 21.04 11.26
N GLN A 3 -7.41 21.15 10.42
CA GLN A 3 -7.56 21.27 8.96
C GLN A 3 -8.09 19.97 8.28
N GLU A 4 -7.82 18.82 8.86
CA GLU A 4 -8.30 17.53 8.36
C GLU A 4 -9.78 17.31 8.66
N TYR A 5 -10.24 17.78 9.82
CA TYR A 5 -11.66 17.77 10.18
C TYR A 5 -12.48 18.72 9.30
N GLU A 6 -12.00 19.93 9.03
CA GLU A 6 -12.68 20.89 8.13
C GLU A 6 -12.75 20.36 6.68
N LYS A 7 -11.72 19.64 6.22
CA LYS A 7 -11.70 19.04 4.89
C LYS A 7 -12.68 17.86 4.77
N LYS A 8 -12.86 17.09 5.84
CA LYS A 8 -13.84 16.00 5.92
C LYS A 8 -15.28 16.53 5.96
N GLU A 9 -15.53 17.56 6.75
CA GLU A 9 -16.86 18.18 6.87
C GLU A 9 -17.28 18.86 5.55
N ASN A 10 -16.36 19.53 4.85
CA ASN A 10 -16.63 20.10 3.53
C ASN A 10 -16.84 19.03 2.45
N LYS A 11 -16.20 17.87 2.55
CA LYS A 11 -16.39 16.75 1.65
C LYS A 11 -17.75 16.08 1.84
N GLU A 12 -18.21 15.94 3.09
CA GLU A 12 -19.55 15.42 3.43
C GLU A 12 -20.68 16.39 3.01
N ARG A 13 -20.49 17.69 3.19
CA ARG A 13 -21.45 18.71 2.71
C ARG A 13 -21.57 18.71 1.18
N LYS A 14 -20.46 18.51 0.46
CA LYS A 14 -20.45 18.44 -1.01
C LYS A 14 -21.12 17.16 -1.54
N ASN A 15 -21.07 16.07 -0.78
CA ASN A 15 -21.68 14.79 -1.15
C ASN A 15 -23.21 14.76 -0.93
N ASN A 16 -23.72 15.53 0.03
CA ASN A 16 -25.16 15.61 0.32
C ASN A 16 -25.89 16.62 -0.56
N SER A 17 -25.16 17.54 -1.21
CA SER A 17 -25.71 18.57 -2.08
C SER A 17 -26.55 18.01 -3.23
N PRO A 18 -26.12 16.99 -4.01
CA PRO A 18 -26.93 16.48 -5.12
C PRO A 18 -28.22 15.78 -4.65
N LEU A 19 -28.17 15.10 -3.52
CA LEU A 19 -29.33 14.37 -2.96
C LEU A 19 -30.42 15.35 -2.46
N ILE A 20 -30.02 16.44 -1.83
CA ILE A 20 -30.91 17.51 -1.37
C ILE A 20 -31.52 18.21 -2.60
N THR A 21 -30.73 18.48 -3.62
CA THR A 21 -31.21 19.11 -4.86
C THR A 21 -32.25 18.24 -5.56
N ILE A 22 -32.03 16.93 -5.62
CA ILE A 22 -32.96 15.97 -6.22
C ILE A 22 -34.25 15.85 -5.45
N CYS A 23 -34.17 15.74 -4.12
CA CYS A 23 -35.36 15.72 -3.26
C CYS A 23 -36.18 17.01 -3.41
N SER A 24 -35.52 18.16 -3.53
CA SER A 24 -36.17 19.44 -3.76
C SER A 24 -36.85 19.49 -5.12
N CYS A 25 -36.21 19.01 -6.20
CA CYS A 25 -36.81 18.94 -7.54
C CYS A 25 -38.00 18.00 -7.56
N LEU A 26 -37.94 16.84 -6.91
CA LEU A 26 -39.06 15.91 -6.78
C LEU A 26 -40.21 16.53 -6.01
N ALA A 27 -39.95 17.20 -4.90
CA ALA A 27 -40.98 17.88 -4.11
C ALA A 27 -41.68 18.99 -4.91
N LEU A 28 -40.93 19.80 -5.68
CA LEU A 28 -41.46 20.81 -6.56
C LEU A 28 -42.33 20.19 -7.67
N PHE A 29 -41.86 19.08 -8.26
CA PHE A 29 -42.63 18.36 -9.29
C PHE A 29 -43.95 17.82 -8.75
N PHE A 30 -43.95 17.16 -7.59
CA PHE A 30 -45.14 16.69 -6.91
C PHE A 30 -46.09 17.84 -6.53
N SER A 31 -45.59 18.95 -6.02
CA SER A 31 -46.35 20.13 -5.68
C SER A 31 -47.06 20.72 -6.93
N LEU A 32 -46.34 20.79 -8.05
CA LEU A 32 -46.85 21.31 -9.33
C LEU A 32 -47.96 20.41 -9.91
N THR A 33 -47.73 19.08 -9.87
CA THR A 33 -48.76 18.11 -10.29
C THR A 33 -50.01 18.14 -9.44
N LEU A 34 -49.89 18.23 -8.12
CA LEU A 34 -51.01 18.37 -7.21
C LEU A 34 -51.76 19.69 -7.44
N SER A 35 -51.05 20.80 -7.70
CA SER A 35 -51.66 22.10 -8.02
C SER A 35 -52.46 22.06 -9.32
N ILE A 36 -51.93 21.40 -10.34
CA ILE A 36 -52.62 21.22 -11.63
C ILE A 36 -53.91 20.38 -11.42
N LEU A 37 -53.79 19.25 -10.71
CA LEU A 37 -54.93 18.38 -10.38
C LEU A 37 -56.02 19.13 -9.57
N TRP A 38 -55.58 19.98 -8.64
CA TRP A 38 -56.48 20.80 -7.83
C TRP A 38 -57.20 21.87 -8.70
N CYS A 39 -56.47 22.54 -9.59
CA CYS A 39 -57.07 23.50 -10.54
C CYS A 39 -58.08 22.84 -11.49
N ILE A 40 -57.79 21.64 -11.95
CA ILE A 40 -58.74 20.88 -12.80
C ILE A 40 -60.01 20.51 -12.00
N ASN A 41 -59.87 20.14 -10.74
CA ASN A 41 -60.97 19.70 -9.92
C ASN A 41 -61.86 20.87 -9.42
N VAL A 42 -61.27 22.06 -9.19
CA VAL A 42 -62.00 23.26 -8.71
C VAL A 42 -62.59 24.09 -9.88
N GLY A 43 -62.01 23.97 -11.07
CA GLY A 43 -62.38 24.78 -12.27
C GLY A 43 -63.68 24.37 -12.96
N GLY A 44 -64.47 23.40 -12.45
CA GLY A 44 -65.80 23.07 -12.97
C GLY A 44 -65.77 22.51 -14.41
N PHE A 45 -64.69 21.92 -14.82
CA PHE A 45 -64.59 21.25 -16.13
C PHE A 45 -65.53 20.03 -16.10
N GLU A 46 -66.48 20.04 -17.02
CA GLU A 46 -67.36 18.91 -17.32
C GLU A 46 -66.49 17.65 -17.51
N VAL A 47 -66.91 16.62 -16.81
CA VAL A 47 -66.44 15.22 -16.85
C VAL A 47 -65.14 15.01 -17.64
N VAL A 48 -63.98 15.05 -16.95
CA VAL A 48 -62.72 14.63 -17.56
C VAL A 48 -62.93 13.20 -18.06
N SER A 49 -62.85 13.01 -19.39
CA SER A 49 -63.02 11.68 -19.97
C SER A 49 -61.95 10.73 -19.40
N LEU A 50 -62.31 9.48 -19.17
CA LEU A 50 -61.40 8.46 -18.63
C LEU A 50 -60.11 8.42 -19.44
N ASP A 51 -60.17 8.62 -20.75
CA ASP A 51 -59.01 8.66 -21.68
C ASP A 51 -58.04 9.82 -21.37
N SER A 52 -58.55 11.01 -21.03
CA SER A 52 -57.71 12.14 -20.65
C SER A 52 -56.98 11.88 -19.31
N PHE A 53 -57.66 11.27 -18.38
CA PHE A 53 -57.07 10.90 -17.10
C PHE A 53 -55.96 9.83 -17.24
N VAL A 54 -56.22 8.80 -18.05
CA VAL A 54 -55.23 7.75 -18.37
C VAL A 54 -54.03 8.36 -19.09
N SER A 55 -54.23 9.27 -20.04
CA SER A 55 -53.14 9.93 -20.76
C SER A 55 -52.22 10.73 -19.84
N VAL A 56 -52.76 11.43 -18.86
CA VAL A 56 -51.99 12.18 -17.86
C VAL A 56 -51.16 11.23 -16.99
N ILE A 57 -51.75 10.11 -16.55
CA ILE A 57 -51.00 9.11 -15.73
C ILE A 57 -49.86 8.50 -16.57
N VAL A 58 -50.10 8.13 -17.82
CA VAL A 58 -49.04 7.58 -18.70
C VAL A 58 -47.91 8.59 -18.92
N ALA A 59 -48.22 9.86 -19.13
CA ALA A 59 -47.25 10.92 -19.29
C ALA A 59 -46.39 11.08 -17.99
N LEU A 60 -47.01 11.07 -16.82
CA LEU A 60 -46.32 11.15 -15.54
C LEU A 60 -45.38 9.94 -15.29
N LEU A 61 -45.89 8.73 -15.64
CA LEU A 61 -45.06 7.52 -15.53
C LEU A 61 -43.87 7.58 -16.50
N ALA A 62 -44.03 8.05 -17.70
CA ALA A 62 -42.95 8.21 -18.68
C ALA A 62 -41.85 9.15 -18.16
N VAL A 63 -42.25 10.29 -17.57
CA VAL A 63 -41.32 11.23 -16.95
C VAL A 63 -40.59 10.60 -15.76
N ALA A 64 -41.33 9.88 -14.90
CA ALA A 64 -40.72 9.21 -13.74
C ALA A 64 -39.70 8.14 -14.17
N VAL A 65 -40.02 7.32 -15.16
CA VAL A 65 -39.10 6.31 -15.71
C VAL A 65 -37.85 6.95 -16.32
N THR A 66 -38.01 8.02 -17.09
CA THR A 66 -36.87 8.75 -17.66
C THR A 66 -35.97 9.31 -16.58
N PHE A 67 -36.53 9.83 -15.51
CA PHE A 67 -35.76 10.34 -14.35
C PHE A 67 -34.99 9.22 -13.64
N VAL A 68 -35.62 8.06 -13.39
CA VAL A 68 -34.97 6.91 -12.76
C VAL A 68 -33.81 6.39 -13.62
N ILE A 69 -33.99 6.27 -14.92
CA ILE A 69 -32.93 5.86 -15.85
C ILE A 69 -31.78 6.85 -15.83
N GLY A 70 -32.04 8.15 -15.91
CA GLY A 70 -31.03 9.19 -15.86
C GLY A 70 -30.24 9.16 -14.55
N TRP A 71 -30.94 8.94 -13.45
CA TRP A 71 -30.33 8.78 -12.13
C TRP A 71 -29.42 7.53 -12.03
N GLN A 72 -29.88 6.40 -12.57
CA GLN A 72 -29.08 5.17 -12.62
C GLN A 72 -27.80 5.34 -13.44
N ILE A 73 -27.89 6.00 -14.60
CA ILE A 73 -26.72 6.29 -15.44
C ILE A 73 -25.73 7.19 -14.69
N TYR A 74 -26.22 8.26 -14.06
CA TYR A 74 -25.37 9.16 -13.27
C TYR A 74 -24.64 8.42 -12.14
N ASN A 75 -25.36 7.62 -11.35
CA ASN A 75 -24.75 6.83 -10.27
C ASN A 75 -23.73 5.82 -10.79
N THR A 76 -23.98 5.20 -11.93
CA THR A 76 -23.06 4.24 -12.54
C THR A 76 -21.75 4.91 -12.94
N ILE A 77 -21.82 6.11 -13.53
CA ILE A 77 -20.63 6.89 -13.92
C ILE A 77 -19.85 7.33 -12.66
N GLU A 78 -20.55 7.83 -11.64
CA GLU A 78 -19.90 8.25 -10.40
C GLU A 78 -19.21 7.07 -9.69
N LEU A 79 -19.88 5.91 -9.66
CA LEU A 79 -19.34 4.69 -9.08
C LEU A 79 -18.09 4.21 -9.84
N LYS A 80 -18.14 4.25 -11.17
CA LYS A 80 -16.99 3.90 -12.02
C LYS A 80 -15.78 4.80 -11.72
N ASN A 81 -15.98 6.10 -11.64
CA ASN A 81 -14.92 7.06 -11.34
C ASN A 81 -14.32 6.81 -9.94
N LYS A 82 -15.14 6.48 -8.94
CA LYS A 82 -14.67 6.12 -7.60
C LYS A 82 -13.87 4.82 -7.58
N ILE A 83 -14.27 3.84 -8.38
CA ILE A 83 -13.52 2.57 -8.51
C ILE A 83 -12.17 2.83 -9.13
N GLU A 84 -12.08 3.63 -10.19
CA GLU A 84 -10.81 4.00 -10.82
C GLU A 84 -9.88 4.76 -9.85
N GLU A 85 -10.43 5.70 -9.06
CA GLU A 85 -9.67 6.41 -8.01
C GLU A 85 -9.12 5.45 -6.94
N LEU A 86 -9.94 4.50 -6.48
CA LEU A 86 -9.53 3.50 -5.51
C LEU A 86 -8.44 2.56 -6.06
N GLU A 87 -8.52 2.19 -7.33
CA GLU A 87 -7.51 1.36 -7.98
C GLU A 87 -6.17 2.10 -8.10
N GLN A 88 -6.19 3.39 -8.46
CA GLN A 88 -4.99 4.24 -8.47
C GLN A 88 -4.37 4.37 -7.08
N LEU A 89 -5.18 4.57 -6.04
CA LEU A 89 -4.72 4.63 -4.65
C LEU A 89 -4.11 3.30 -4.19
N ARG A 90 -4.67 2.17 -4.62
CA ARG A 90 -4.12 0.85 -4.34
C ARG A 90 -2.75 0.66 -4.97
N VAL A 91 -2.60 0.97 -6.25
CA VAL A 91 -1.32 0.90 -6.98
C VAL A 91 -0.27 1.79 -6.31
N LEU A 92 -0.64 3.01 -5.92
CA LEU A 92 0.26 3.92 -5.20
C LEU A 92 0.67 3.36 -3.85
N SER A 93 -0.28 2.78 -3.11
CA SER A 93 0.00 2.15 -1.81
C SER A 93 0.98 0.98 -1.93
N ASP A 94 0.80 0.11 -2.93
CA ASP A 94 1.68 -1.03 -3.18
C ASP A 94 3.10 -0.56 -3.58
N LYS A 95 3.19 0.50 -4.39
CA LYS A 95 4.47 1.12 -4.75
C LYS A 95 5.19 1.70 -3.52
N LEU A 96 4.49 2.46 -2.69
CA LEU A 96 5.05 3.03 -1.46
C LEU A 96 5.52 1.96 -0.48
N LYS A 97 4.78 0.84 -0.38
CA LYS A 97 5.19 -0.30 0.43
C LYS A 97 6.50 -0.90 -0.06
N THR A 98 6.64 -1.10 -1.37
CA THR A 98 7.87 -1.63 -1.98
C THR A 98 9.05 -0.68 -1.75
N GLU A 99 8.87 0.62 -1.92
CA GLU A 99 9.90 1.63 -1.65
C GLU A 99 10.31 1.66 -0.17
N LEU A 100 9.34 1.51 0.74
CA LEU A 100 9.60 1.45 2.19
C LEU A 100 10.41 0.21 2.56
N ASP A 101 10.06 -0.96 2.01
CA ASP A 101 10.79 -2.21 2.24
C ASP A 101 12.25 -2.09 1.72
N GLN A 102 12.45 -1.50 0.55
CA GLN A 102 13.80 -1.24 0.01
C GLN A 102 14.59 -0.28 0.90
N LEU A 103 13.97 0.76 1.41
CA LEU A 103 14.59 1.72 2.32
C LEU A 103 14.97 1.07 3.65
N ASP A 104 14.13 0.19 4.20
CA ASP A 104 14.44 -0.58 5.42
C ASP A 104 15.66 -1.46 5.20
N HIS A 105 15.71 -2.22 4.10
CA HIS A 105 16.89 -3.03 3.75
C HIS A 105 18.15 -2.19 3.59
N HIS A 106 18.08 -1.05 2.90
CA HIS A 106 19.22 -0.16 2.72
C HIS A 106 19.70 0.43 4.06
N THR A 107 18.79 0.84 4.92
CA THR A 107 19.10 1.38 6.25
C THR A 107 19.79 0.32 7.11
N ARG A 108 19.26 -0.91 7.16
CA ARG A 108 19.84 -2.03 7.92
C ARG A 108 21.21 -2.44 7.38
N HIS A 109 21.39 -2.40 6.05
CA HIS A 109 22.70 -2.59 5.42
C HIS A 109 23.73 -1.58 5.94
N LEU A 110 23.41 -0.27 5.92
CA LEU A 110 24.31 0.77 6.40
C LEU A 110 24.61 0.64 7.89
N ILE A 111 23.61 0.31 8.71
CA ILE A 111 23.79 0.05 10.14
C ILE A 111 24.75 -1.14 10.33
N GLY A 112 24.53 -2.23 9.59
CA GLY A 112 25.40 -3.40 9.63
C GLY A 112 26.84 -3.08 9.28
N LEU A 113 27.09 -2.33 8.21
CA LEU A 113 28.45 -1.87 7.84
C LEU A 113 29.08 -1.02 8.94
N THR A 114 28.38 -0.01 9.44
CA THR A 114 28.89 0.92 10.44
C THR A 114 29.28 0.19 11.74
N TRP A 115 28.42 -0.73 12.20
CA TRP A 115 28.73 -1.53 13.39
C TRP A 115 29.83 -2.55 13.12
N GLY A 116 29.87 -3.15 11.93
CA GLY A 116 30.94 -4.03 11.50
C GLY A 116 32.30 -3.35 11.53
N ASP A 117 32.42 -2.16 10.91
CA ASP A 117 33.64 -1.36 10.89
C ASP A 117 34.08 -1.00 12.32
N LYS A 118 33.17 -0.55 13.19
CA LYS A 118 33.45 -0.23 14.58
C LYS A 118 33.95 -1.45 15.38
N MET A 119 33.39 -2.63 15.12
CA MET A 119 33.87 -3.87 15.79
C MET A 119 35.22 -4.31 15.24
N TYR A 120 35.45 -4.15 13.95
CA TYR A 120 36.72 -4.46 13.29
C TYR A 120 37.87 -3.58 13.84
N GLU A 121 37.64 -2.28 13.97
CA GLU A 121 38.61 -1.34 14.60
C GLU A 121 38.97 -1.74 16.05
N LYS A 122 37.95 -2.26 16.78
CA LYS A 122 38.17 -2.79 18.15
C LYS A 122 38.79 -4.18 18.20
N LYS A 123 39.19 -4.73 17.04
CA LYS A 123 39.76 -6.09 16.91
C LYS A 123 38.79 -7.20 17.35
N LYS A 124 37.47 -6.93 17.41
CA LYS A 124 36.43 -7.92 17.71
C LYS A 124 35.93 -8.56 16.40
N TYR A 125 36.79 -9.37 15.77
CA TYR A 125 36.60 -9.84 14.41
C TYR A 125 35.36 -10.72 14.23
N LEU A 126 35.04 -11.57 15.21
CA LEU A 126 33.83 -12.39 15.20
C LEU A 126 32.56 -11.55 15.24
N SER A 127 32.53 -10.50 16.06
CA SER A 127 31.41 -9.56 16.09
C SER A 127 31.30 -8.74 14.80
N ALA A 128 32.42 -8.33 14.22
CA ALA A 128 32.47 -7.64 12.94
C ALA A 128 31.94 -8.53 11.81
N PHE A 129 32.36 -9.80 11.75
CA PHE A 129 31.87 -10.80 10.81
C PHE A 129 30.35 -10.90 10.85
N ARG A 130 29.77 -11.05 12.05
CA ARG A 130 28.30 -11.11 12.22
C ARG A 130 27.61 -9.89 11.59
N TYR A 131 28.08 -8.68 11.89
CA TYR A 131 27.47 -7.47 11.36
C TYR A 131 27.60 -7.34 9.82
N TYR A 132 28.74 -7.78 9.27
CA TYR A 132 28.90 -7.80 7.83
C TYR A 132 28.04 -8.86 7.13
N VAL A 133 27.84 -10.03 7.74
CA VAL A 133 26.91 -11.06 7.24
C VAL A 133 25.47 -10.53 7.23
N ILE A 134 25.04 -9.87 8.32
CA ILE A 134 23.73 -9.21 8.37
C ILE A 134 23.60 -8.13 7.28
N SER A 135 24.63 -7.30 7.13
CA SER A 135 24.67 -6.28 6.08
C SER A 135 24.58 -6.88 4.68
N LEU A 136 25.28 -8.00 4.43
CA LEU A 136 25.23 -8.74 3.17
C LEU A 136 23.81 -9.26 2.87
N TYR A 137 23.15 -9.85 3.86
CA TYR A 137 21.76 -10.30 3.72
C TYR A 137 20.85 -9.17 3.23
N HIS A 138 20.91 -8.00 3.88
CA HIS A 138 20.08 -6.87 3.49
C HIS A 138 20.45 -6.32 2.10
N THR A 139 21.71 -6.33 1.73
CA THR A 139 22.15 -5.94 0.38
C THR A 139 21.60 -6.88 -0.69
N LEU A 140 21.70 -8.18 -0.47
CA LEU A 140 21.22 -9.19 -1.43
C LEU A 140 19.68 -9.26 -1.51
N SER A 141 18.99 -8.76 -0.50
CA SER A 141 17.53 -8.67 -0.49
C SER A 141 16.99 -7.52 -1.35
N THR A 142 17.85 -6.62 -1.85
CA THR A 142 17.45 -5.55 -2.76
C THR A 142 17.53 -6.01 -4.22
N PRO A 143 16.70 -5.46 -5.13
CA PRO A 143 16.74 -5.80 -6.54
C PRO A 143 18.09 -5.44 -7.22
N ASP A 144 18.74 -4.40 -6.76
CA ASP A 144 20.04 -3.93 -7.27
C ASP A 144 21.06 -3.88 -6.12
N PRO A 145 21.73 -5.01 -5.83
CA PRO A 145 22.61 -5.13 -4.69
C PRO A 145 23.92 -4.35 -4.91
N MET A 146 24.10 -3.28 -4.14
CA MET A 146 25.30 -2.43 -4.18
C MET A 146 26.36 -2.90 -3.18
N ASN A 147 27.62 -2.59 -3.45
CA ASN A 147 28.76 -2.80 -2.53
C ASN A 147 29.06 -4.26 -2.16
N ILE A 148 28.52 -5.25 -2.86
CA ILE A 148 28.77 -6.67 -2.59
C ILE A 148 30.27 -6.94 -2.48
N GLY A 149 31.07 -6.46 -3.44
CA GLY A 149 32.51 -6.67 -3.47
C GLY A 149 33.25 -6.07 -2.27
N LYS A 150 32.77 -4.96 -1.69
CA LYS A 150 33.33 -4.40 -0.46
C LYS A 150 33.02 -5.27 0.74
N ILE A 151 31.77 -5.68 0.88
CA ILE A 151 31.31 -6.49 2.01
C ILE A 151 32.02 -7.85 1.99
N SER A 152 32.15 -8.47 0.82
CA SER A 152 32.82 -9.75 0.66
C SER A 152 34.26 -9.72 1.17
N LYS A 153 34.99 -8.67 0.79
CA LYS A 153 36.37 -8.47 1.29
C LYS A 153 36.43 -8.33 2.81
N LEU A 154 35.48 -7.59 3.38
CA LEU A 154 35.41 -7.37 4.83
C LEU A 154 35.06 -8.67 5.59
N ILE A 155 34.14 -9.48 5.08
CA ILE A 155 33.78 -10.78 5.65
C ILE A 155 35.00 -11.71 5.60
N LYS A 156 35.68 -11.82 4.47
CA LYS A 156 36.90 -12.64 4.33
C LYS A 156 38.00 -12.18 5.26
N LEU A 157 38.30 -10.87 5.33
CA LEU A 157 39.29 -10.31 6.25
C LEU A 157 38.97 -10.60 7.72
N CYS A 158 37.70 -10.58 8.11
CA CYS A 158 37.29 -10.98 9.46
C CYS A 158 37.56 -12.47 9.67
N GLY A 159 37.15 -13.34 8.73
CA GLY A 159 37.39 -14.78 8.79
C GLY A 159 38.87 -15.13 8.95
N GLU A 160 39.77 -14.47 8.21
CA GLU A 160 41.21 -14.66 8.33
C GLU A 160 41.78 -14.23 9.69
N LYS A 161 41.29 -13.12 10.26
CA LYS A 161 41.78 -12.53 11.52
C LYS A 161 41.16 -13.11 12.79
N MET A 162 40.03 -13.83 12.68
CA MET A 162 39.45 -14.54 13.81
C MET A 162 40.43 -15.58 14.37
N THR A 163 40.40 -15.74 15.68
CA THR A 163 41.18 -16.76 16.41
C THR A 163 40.24 -17.78 17.05
N LEU A 164 40.77 -18.95 17.41
CA LEU A 164 40.01 -20.00 18.13
C LEU A 164 39.52 -19.55 19.51
N ASP A 165 40.15 -18.49 20.08
CA ASP A 165 39.78 -17.91 21.37
C ASP A 165 38.65 -16.86 21.26
N ASP A 166 38.28 -16.46 20.05
CA ASP A 166 37.19 -15.52 19.82
C ASP A 166 35.85 -16.15 20.24
N LYS A 167 35.29 -15.71 21.36
CA LYS A 167 34.00 -16.18 21.87
C LYS A 167 32.90 -15.19 21.58
N ILE A 168 31.76 -15.70 21.17
CA ILE A 168 30.53 -14.95 20.98
C ILE A 168 29.41 -15.62 21.78
N PRO A 169 28.48 -14.85 22.37
CA PRO A 169 27.27 -15.41 22.98
C PRO A 169 26.52 -16.32 22.03
N GLN A 170 25.96 -17.43 22.53
CA GLN A 170 25.29 -18.45 21.72
C GLN A 170 24.13 -17.87 20.90
N ASP A 171 23.41 -16.90 21.44
CA ASP A 171 22.34 -16.19 20.70
C ASP A 171 22.85 -15.50 19.44
N LYS A 172 24.04 -14.90 19.52
CA LYS A 172 24.69 -14.22 18.39
C LYS A 172 25.29 -15.21 17.38
N TYR A 173 25.78 -16.33 17.84
CA TYR A 173 26.21 -17.43 16.97
C TYR A 173 25.02 -17.96 16.16
N ASN A 174 23.91 -18.27 16.83
CA ASN A 174 22.70 -18.75 16.19
C ASN A 174 22.12 -17.72 15.18
N GLU A 175 22.30 -16.42 15.45
CA GLU A 175 21.89 -15.37 14.52
C GLU A 175 22.71 -15.41 13.21
N ILE A 176 24.02 -15.70 13.28
CA ILE A 176 24.87 -15.86 12.08
C ILE A 176 24.38 -17.05 11.27
N ILE A 177 24.17 -18.21 11.90
CA ILE A 177 23.69 -19.43 11.23
C ILE A 177 22.36 -19.16 10.53
N LYS A 178 21.40 -18.58 11.26
CA LYS A 178 20.09 -18.25 10.68
C LYS A 178 20.19 -17.27 9.51
N THR A 179 21.10 -16.28 9.63
CA THR A 179 21.30 -15.31 8.54
C THR A 179 21.95 -15.97 7.33
N ASP A 180 22.89 -16.90 7.51
CA ASP A 180 23.48 -17.70 6.45
C ASP A 180 22.41 -18.50 5.70
N GLU A 181 21.55 -19.21 6.42
CA GLU A 181 20.43 -19.95 5.82
C GLU A 181 19.53 -19.06 4.96
N LEU A 182 19.24 -17.84 5.45
CA LEU A 182 18.44 -16.86 4.70
C LEU A 182 19.19 -16.36 3.45
N ILE A 183 20.49 -16.07 3.55
CA ILE A 183 21.33 -15.62 2.42
C ILE A 183 21.29 -16.66 1.29
N ARG A 184 21.45 -17.96 1.63
CA ARG A 184 21.47 -19.05 0.65
C ARG A 184 20.16 -19.22 -0.10
N GLN A 185 19.04 -18.73 0.46
CA GLN A 185 17.71 -18.78 -0.17
C GLN A 185 17.43 -17.58 -1.08
N LEU A 186 18.27 -16.54 -1.06
CA LEU A 186 18.04 -15.34 -1.84
C LEU A 186 18.35 -15.57 -3.35
N PRO A 187 17.53 -14.97 -4.25
CA PRO A 187 17.77 -15.09 -5.70
C PRO A 187 19.16 -14.62 -6.12
N ASN A 188 19.70 -13.61 -5.44
CA ASN A 188 21.01 -13.02 -5.72
C ASN A 188 22.18 -13.80 -5.10
N TYR A 189 21.95 -14.95 -4.45
CA TYR A 189 23.00 -15.74 -3.81
C TYR A 189 24.07 -16.20 -4.84
N SER A 190 23.67 -16.54 -6.04
CA SER A 190 24.60 -16.95 -7.12
C SER A 190 25.67 -15.92 -7.45
N LEU A 191 25.48 -14.65 -7.10
CA LEU A 191 26.49 -13.60 -7.27
C LEU A 191 27.67 -13.71 -6.30
N ILE A 192 27.51 -14.48 -5.22
CA ILE A 192 28.44 -14.53 -4.09
C ILE A 192 28.85 -15.94 -3.69
N ASP A 193 28.23 -16.99 -4.22
CA ASP A 193 28.32 -18.38 -3.75
C ASP A 193 29.75 -18.85 -3.50
N ASN A 194 30.66 -18.65 -4.46
CA ASN A 194 32.04 -19.13 -4.39
C ASN A 194 32.84 -18.50 -3.22
N TRP A 195 32.90 -17.16 -3.19
CA TRP A 195 33.70 -16.46 -2.19
C TRP A 195 33.04 -16.43 -0.81
N TYR A 196 31.69 -16.47 -0.77
CA TYR A 196 30.95 -16.49 0.48
C TYR A 196 31.15 -17.82 1.19
N ASN A 197 31.09 -18.94 0.47
CA ASN A 197 31.37 -20.26 1.05
C ASN A 197 32.78 -20.34 1.62
N GLU A 198 33.80 -19.85 0.88
CA GLU A 198 35.18 -19.80 1.37
C GLU A 198 35.29 -18.99 2.70
N ALA A 199 34.64 -17.82 2.73
CA ALA A 199 34.66 -16.98 3.93
C ALA A 199 33.90 -17.61 5.13
N TYR A 200 32.80 -18.30 4.83
CA TYR A 200 31.98 -18.96 5.84
C TYR A 200 32.67 -20.22 6.41
N GLU A 201 33.39 -20.97 5.60
CA GLU A 201 34.24 -22.09 6.04
C GLU A 201 35.32 -21.64 7.04
N LEU A 202 35.92 -20.47 6.82
CA LEU A 202 36.88 -19.90 7.77
C LEU A 202 36.21 -19.61 9.14
N PHE A 203 34.98 -19.13 9.12
CA PHE A 203 34.21 -18.92 10.33
C PHE A 203 33.86 -20.25 11.02
N ASP A 204 33.30 -21.21 10.29
CA ASP A 204 32.85 -22.50 10.82
C ASP A 204 34.02 -23.29 11.46
N ASN A 205 35.19 -23.30 10.81
CA ASN A 205 36.39 -24.00 11.29
C ASN A 205 36.96 -23.37 12.56
N LYS A 206 36.75 -22.07 12.80
CA LYS A 206 37.32 -21.36 13.97
C LYS A 206 36.34 -21.20 15.14
N THR A 207 35.07 -21.41 14.92
CA THR A 207 34.01 -21.15 15.91
C THR A 207 33.22 -22.40 16.30
N LYS A 208 33.41 -23.52 15.63
CA LYS A 208 32.82 -24.81 16.06
C LYS A 208 33.31 -25.16 17.45
N PRO A 209 32.40 -25.44 18.42
CA PRO A 209 32.75 -25.84 19.76
C PRO A 209 33.49 -27.17 19.81
#